data_b8fd6cf04dbb7ec1f568eb7d32020108
#
_entry.id   b8fd6cf04dbb7ec1f568eb7d32020108
#
_cell.length_a   1.000
_cell.length_b   1.000
_cell.length_c   1.000
_cell.angle_alpha   90.00
_cell.angle_beta   90.00
_cell.angle_gamma   90.00
#
_symmetry.space_group_name_H-M   'P 1'
#
loop_
_entity.id
_entity.type
_entity.pdbx_description
1 polymer ?
#
loop_
_entity_poly.entity_id
_entity_poly.type
_entity_poly.pdbx_seq_one_letter_code
_entity_poly.pdbx_strand_id
1 'polypeptide(L)'
;NVHYAINYLQNPDVYHLGERAIVIGAGNAAMDVARTAIRHGTRHLECFSLSSHITASEYEASYAKLEGVNFIFNKKPLEITDKGVVFIDLNEAEDGTLTEIPGTEKLYPADSVIVSISQGPCTTITDSTKDLKTNTRGLFETDEVGRTSIPGIFASGDAVKGARTVVEAVAYSKTVAEAMHELSLIHISEP
;
A
#
# COMPACT_ATOMS: atom_id res chain seq x y z
N ASN A 1 -17.89 -5.18 -10.53
CA ASN A 1 -17.50 -3.79 -10.19
C ASN A 1 -16.49 -3.74 -9.04
N VAL A 2 -15.49 -4.64 -9.04
CA VAL A 2 -14.37 -4.62 -8.10
C VAL A 2 -13.09 -4.29 -8.87
N HIS A 3 -12.36 -3.29 -8.42
CA HIS A 3 -11.18 -2.77 -9.10
C HIS A 3 -10.01 -2.66 -8.13
N TYR A 4 -8.78 -2.74 -8.63
CA TYR A 4 -7.59 -2.43 -7.86
C TYR A 4 -7.17 -0.98 -8.08
N ALA A 5 -6.75 -0.30 -7.02
CA ALA A 5 -6.34 1.10 -7.03
C ALA A 5 -5.33 1.43 -8.16
N ILE A 6 -4.31 0.60 -8.30
CA ILE A 6 -3.26 0.81 -9.31
C ILE A 6 -3.81 0.76 -10.74
N ASN A 7 -4.73 -0.15 -11.03
CA ASN A 7 -5.33 -0.27 -12.36
C ASN A 7 -6.27 0.92 -12.65
N TYR A 8 -7.06 1.32 -11.65
CA TYR A 8 -7.94 2.47 -11.76
C TYR A 8 -7.15 3.76 -12.01
N LEU A 9 -6.08 4.01 -11.23
CA LEU A 9 -5.28 5.23 -11.34
C LEU A 9 -4.46 5.31 -12.65
N GLN A 10 -4.17 4.17 -13.30
CA GLN A 10 -3.48 4.18 -14.60
C GLN A 10 -4.33 4.81 -15.72
N ASN A 11 -5.64 4.57 -15.71
CA ASN A 11 -6.54 5.12 -16.71
C ASN A 11 -7.97 5.23 -16.14
N PRO A 12 -8.26 6.22 -15.31
CA PRO A 12 -9.56 6.34 -14.64
C PRO A 12 -10.74 6.59 -15.61
N ASP A 13 -10.47 7.15 -16.80
CA ASP A 13 -11.49 7.50 -17.78
C ASP A 13 -12.26 6.29 -18.34
N VAL A 14 -11.68 5.08 -18.26
CA VAL A 14 -12.35 3.86 -18.76
C VAL A 14 -13.24 3.19 -17.72
N TYR A 15 -13.29 3.72 -16.50
CA TYR A 15 -14.08 3.15 -15.40
C TYR A 15 -15.35 3.96 -15.16
N HIS A 16 -16.46 3.25 -14.96
CA HIS A 16 -17.74 3.82 -14.56
C HIS A 16 -18.07 3.31 -13.17
N LEU A 17 -17.73 4.09 -12.14
CA LEU A 17 -17.85 3.67 -10.75
C LEU A 17 -19.28 3.79 -10.19
N GLY A 18 -20.17 4.46 -10.89
CA GLY A 18 -21.52 4.73 -10.40
C GLY A 18 -21.60 5.91 -9.44
N GLU A 19 -22.72 6.03 -8.76
CA GLU A 19 -22.96 7.14 -7.80
C GLU A 19 -22.30 6.89 -6.44
N ARG A 20 -22.17 5.61 -6.04
CA ARG A 20 -21.64 5.18 -4.74
C ARG A 20 -20.45 4.29 -4.94
N ALA A 21 -19.30 4.69 -4.42
CA ALA A 21 -18.10 3.88 -4.43
C ALA A 21 -17.53 3.69 -3.03
N ILE A 22 -17.00 2.50 -2.78
CA ILE A 22 -16.25 2.16 -1.57
C ILE A 22 -14.78 1.99 -1.94
N VAL A 23 -13.90 2.64 -1.18
CA VAL A 23 -12.46 2.42 -1.21
C VAL A 23 -12.06 1.66 0.05
N ILE A 24 -11.46 0.47 -0.13
CA ILE A 24 -10.92 -0.32 0.97
C ILE A 24 -9.46 0.05 1.16
N GLY A 25 -9.18 0.84 2.20
CA GLY A 25 -7.86 1.38 2.52
C GLY A 25 -7.90 2.88 2.84
N ALA A 26 -6.88 3.36 3.56
CA ALA A 26 -6.76 4.75 3.98
C ALA A 26 -5.32 5.30 3.87
N GLY A 27 -4.48 4.72 3.00
CA GLY A 27 -3.14 5.21 2.67
C GLY A 27 -3.16 6.27 1.56
N ASN A 28 -1.97 6.78 1.17
CA ASN A 28 -1.85 7.81 0.13
C ASN A 28 -2.51 7.38 -1.19
N ALA A 29 -2.31 6.15 -1.65
CA ALA A 29 -2.96 5.65 -2.87
C ALA A 29 -4.50 5.63 -2.76
N ALA A 30 -5.06 5.39 -1.56
CA ALA A 30 -6.50 5.47 -1.35
C ALA A 30 -7.01 6.91 -1.46
N MET A 31 -6.21 7.90 -1.04
CA MET A 31 -6.55 9.32 -1.21
C MET A 31 -6.58 9.71 -2.69
N ASP A 32 -5.58 9.27 -3.47
CA ASP A 32 -5.53 9.52 -4.90
C ASP A 32 -6.74 8.90 -5.61
N VAL A 33 -7.08 7.64 -5.29
CA VAL A 33 -8.27 6.95 -5.82
C VAL A 33 -9.54 7.71 -5.49
N ALA A 34 -9.72 8.07 -4.22
CA ALA A 34 -10.94 8.71 -3.73
C ALA A 34 -11.18 10.07 -4.42
N ARG A 35 -10.15 10.90 -4.45
CA ARG A 35 -10.19 12.22 -5.09
C ARG A 35 -10.41 12.12 -6.59
N THR A 36 -9.75 11.16 -7.25
CA THR A 36 -9.96 10.91 -8.68
C THR A 36 -11.39 10.46 -8.95
N ALA A 37 -11.95 9.53 -8.16
CA ALA A 37 -13.32 9.06 -8.31
C ALA A 37 -14.36 10.17 -8.17
N ILE A 38 -14.20 11.06 -7.18
CA ILE A 38 -15.09 12.22 -7.02
C ILE A 38 -15.02 13.14 -8.24
N ARG A 39 -13.83 13.44 -8.74
CA ARG A 39 -13.63 14.29 -9.93
C ARG A 39 -14.19 13.66 -11.22
N HIS A 40 -14.28 12.32 -11.26
CA HIS A 40 -14.92 11.57 -12.35
C HIS A 40 -16.42 11.33 -12.13
N GLY A 41 -17.05 11.98 -11.13
CA GLY A 41 -18.49 12.05 -11.00
C GLY A 41 -19.13 11.14 -9.95
N THR A 42 -18.34 10.37 -9.19
CA THR A 42 -18.85 9.63 -8.04
C THR A 42 -19.29 10.62 -6.95
N ARG A 43 -20.53 10.50 -6.46
CA ARG A 43 -21.13 11.47 -5.52
C ARG A 43 -20.98 11.07 -4.07
N HIS A 44 -21.01 9.77 -3.78
CA HIS A 44 -20.90 9.22 -2.45
C HIS A 44 -19.72 8.29 -2.40
N LEU A 45 -18.64 8.73 -1.76
CA LEU A 45 -17.42 7.96 -1.65
C LEU A 45 -17.05 7.78 -0.18
N GLU A 46 -16.88 6.51 0.20
CA GLU A 46 -16.52 6.09 1.53
C GLU A 46 -15.20 5.34 1.50
N CYS A 47 -14.23 5.79 2.31
CA CYS A 47 -12.96 5.11 2.54
C CYS A 47 -13.00 4.36 3.86
N PHE A 48 -12.76 3.06 3.82
CA PHE A 48 -12.79 2.18 4.98
C PHE A 48 -11.37 1.86 5.44
N SER A 49 -11.11 2.08 6.73
CA SER A 49 -9.83 1.76 7.38
C SER A 49 -10.00 0.67 8.44
N LEU A 50 -8.99 -0.23 8.52
CA LEU A 50 -8.88 -1.19 9.62
C LEU A 50 -8.57 -0.49 10.95
N SER A 51 -7.74 0.56 10.92
CA SER A 51 -7.32 1.32 12.10
C SER A 51 -8.27 2.47 12.41
N SER A 52 -8.12 3.05 13.59
CA SER A 52 -8.86 4.23 14.07
C SER A 52 -8.44 5.54 13.40
N HIS A 53 -7.46 5.51 12.49
CA HIS A 53 -6.90 6.70 11.86
C HIS A 53 -6.61 6.50 10.37
N ILE A 54 -6.42 7.62 9.66
CA ILE A 54 -5.97 7.65 8.27
C ILE A 54 -4.46 7.43 8.25
N THR A 55 -3.99 6.47 7.45
CA THR A 55 -2.56 6.17 7.31
C THR A 55 -1.86 6.98 6.22
N ALA A 56 -2.63 7.72 5.40
CA ALA A 56 -2.09 8.68 4.45
C ALA A 56 -1.46 9.87 5.17
N SER A 57 -0.64 10.67 4.45
CA SER A 57 -0.12 11.93 4.96
C SER A 57 -1.26 12.88 5.34
N GLU A 58 -1.04 13.71 6.35
CA GLU A 58 -2.04 14.69 6.81
C GLU A 58 -2.49 15.63 5.68
N TYR A 59 -1.56 15.98 4.80
CA TYR A 59 -1.82 16.81 3.62
C TYR A 59 -2.82 16.14 2.67
N GLU A 60 -2.59 14.90 2.24
CA GLU A 60 -3.48 14.17 1.34
C GLU A 60 -4.84 13.90 1.98
N ALA A 61 -4.84 13.51 3.27
CA ALA A 61 -6.07 13.28 4.02
C ALA A 61 -6.94 14.54 4.13
N SER A 62 -6.33 15.72 4.33
CA SER A 62 -7.06 16.98 4.43
C SER A 62 -7.73 17.37 3.11
N TYR A 63 -7.03 17.22 1.99
CA TYR A 63 -7.63 17.46 0.68
C TYR A 63 -8.76 16.48 0.35
N ALA A 64 -8.59 15.20 0.66
CA ALA A 64 -9.64 14.22 0.45
C ALA A 64 -10.92 14.58 1.24
N LYS A 65 -10.78 15.01 2.49
CA LYS A 65 -11.92 15.50 3.31
C LYS A 65 -12.58 16.72 2.72
N LEU A 66 -11.80 17.71 2.24
CA LEU A 66 -12.32 18.92 1.60
C LEU A 66 -13.09 18.61 0.30
N GLU A 67 -12.68 17.61 -0.45
CA GLU A 67 -13.35 17.15 -1.66
C GLU A 67 -14.58 16.25 -1.37
N GLY A 68 -14.89 15.96 -0.10
CA GLY A 68 -16.11 15.27 0.31
C GLY A 68 -15.96 13.76 0.54
N VAL A 69 -14.74 13.26 0.66
CA VAL A 69 -14.50 11.85 1.04
C VAL A 69 -14.94 11.61 2.48
N ASN A 70 -15.79 10.60 2.68
CA ASN A 70 -16.18 10.13 4.00
C ASN A 70 -15.26 9.01 4.47
N PHE A 71 -14.79 9.07 5.72
CA PHE A 71 -13.89 8.05 6.30
C PHE A 71 -14.60 7.25 7.38
N ILE A 72 -14.53 5.93 7.29
CA ILE A 72 -15.11 4.99 8.23
C ILE A 72 -13.97 4.10 8.77
N PHE A 73 -13.81 4.14 10.09
CA PHE A 73 -12.69 3.53 10.79
C PHE A 73 -13.08 2.23 11.47
N ASN A 74 -12.07 1.45 11.86
CA ASN A 74 -12.20 0.22 12.61
C ASN A 74 -13.16 -0.77 11.93
N LYS A 75 -13.01 -0.94 10.61
CA LYS A 75 -13.84 -1.81 9.80
C LYS A 75 -12.98 -2.78 8.99
N LYS A 76 -13.25 -4.07 9.15
CA LYS A 76 -12.63 -5.13 8.36
C LYS A 76 -13.62 -5.60 7.30
N PRO A 77 -13.25 -5.62 6.00
CA PRO A 77 -14.08 -6.21 4.97
C PRO A 77 -14.11 -7.73 5.14
N LEU A 78 -15.31 -8.31 5.11
CA LEU A 78 -15.54 -9.75 5.15
C LEU A 78 -15.86 -10.31 3.77
N GLU A 79 -16.74 -9.62 3.04
CA GLU A 79 -17.22 -10.08 1.75
C GLU A 79 -17.58 -8.90 0.85
N ILE A 80 -17.26 -9.04 -0.43
CA ILE A 80 -17.72 -8.12 -1.48
C ILE A 80 -18.81 -8.82 -2.26
N THR A 81 -19.98 -8.20 -2.31
CA THR A 81 -21.19 -8.71 -2.95
C THR A 81 -21.62 -7.83 -4.12
N ASP A 82 -22.61 -8.25 -4.90
CA ASP A 82 -23.19 -7.42 -5.97
C ASP A 82 -23.90 -6.15 -5.44
N LYS A 83 -24.17 -6.08 -4.11
CA LYS A 83 -24.86 -4.96 -3.48
C LYS A 83 -23.93 -4.00 -2.73
N GLY A 84 -22.66 -4.35 -2.58
CA GLY A 84 -21.69 -3.60 -1.80
C GLY A 84 -20.77 -4.50 -0.99
N VAL A 85 -20.27 -4.01 0.13
CA VAL A 85 -19.30 -4.71 0.97
C VAL A 85 -19.88 -4.96 2.37
N VAL A 86 -19.71 -6.16 2.86
CA VAL A 86 -19.99 -6.51 4.26
C VAL A 86 -18.74 -6.24 5.08
N PHE A 87 -18.87 -5.40 6.10
CA PHE A 87 -17.80 -5.11 7.07
C PHE A 87 -18.21 -5.59 8.46
N ILE A 88 -17.20 -5.96 9.25
CA ILE A 88 -17.33 -6.20 10.70
C ILE A 88 -16.57 -5.09 11.45
N ASP A 89 -17.05 -4.74 12.63
CA ASP A 89 -16.39 -3.78 13.50
C ASP A 89 -15.14 -4.40 14.14
N LEU A 90 -14.13 -3.56 14.30
CA LEU A 90 -12.90 -3.91 15.00
C LEU A 90 -12.78 -3.11 16.30
N ASN A 91 -12.28 -3.78 17.33
CA ASN A 91 -11.75 -3.14 18.52
C ASN A 91 -10.23 -3.05 18.37
N GLU A 92 -9.68 -1.84 18.49
CA GLU A 92 -8.24 -1.57 18.46
C GLU A 92 -7.75 -1.37 19.90
N ALA A 93 -6.90 -2.26 20.37
CA ALA A 93 -6.29 -2.17 21.70
C ALA A 93 -5.15 -1.13 21.70
N GLU A 94 -4.69 -0.72 22.90
CA GLU A 94 -3.60 0.28 23.06
C GLU A 94 -2.28 -0.17 22.41
N ASP A 95 -2.05 -1.45 22.28
CA ASP A 95 -0.88 -2.04 21.60
C ASP A 95 -1.03 -2.13 20.08
N GLY A 96 -2.17 -1.65 19.53
CA GLY A 96 -2.49 -1.72 18.10
C GLY A 96 -3.07 -3.07 17.65
N THR A 97 -3.32 -4.01 18.56
CA THR A 97 -3.94 -5.30 18.23
C THR A 97 -5.40 -5.08 17.83
N LEU A 98 -5.78 -5.61 16.66
CA LEU A 98 -7.13 -5.52 16.12
C LEU A 98 -7.89 -6.84 16.41
N THR A 99 -9.06 -6.74 17.01
CA THR A 99 -9.96 -7.86 17.28
C THR A 99 -11.34 -7.61 16.70
N GLU A 100 -11.94 -8.63 16.07
CA GLU A 100 -13.29 -8.54 15.52
C GLU A 100 -14.34 -8.51 16.65
N ILE A 101 -15.39 -7.73 16.44
CA ILE A 101 -16.55 -7.67 17.33
C ILE A 101 -17.67 -8.49 16.68
N PRO A 102 -17.91 -9.75 17.13
CA PRO A 102 -18.91 -10.63 16.53
C PRO A 102 -20.32 -10.02 16.62
N GLY A 103 -21.12 -10.21 15.56
CA GLY A 103 -22.50 -9.73 15.50
C GLY A 103 -22.63 -8.27 15.06
N THR A 104 -21.56 -7.65 14.59
CA THR A 104 -21.56 -6.27 14.06
C THR A 104 -21.48 -6.23 12.53
N GLU A 105 -21.63 -7.38 11.88
CA GLU A 105 -21.58 -7.50 10.43
C GLU A 105 -22.65 -6.61 9.78
N LYS A 106 -22.23 -5.72 8.89
CA LYS A 106 -23.10 -4.76 8.23
C LYS A 106 -22.76 -4.61 6.75
N LEU A 107 -23.78 -4.67 5.90
CA LEU A 107 -23.65 -4.35 4.48
C LEU A 107 -23.64 -2.83 4.29
N TYR A 108 -22.62 -2.35 3.58
CA TYR A 108 -22.50 -0.99 3.06
C TYR A 108 -22.72 -1.03 1.55
N PRO A 109 -23.79 -0.39 1.06
CA PRO A 109 -24.15 -0.47 -0.36
C PRO A 109 -23.19 0.35 -1.23
N ALA A 110 -22.79 -0.23 -2.36
CA ALA A 110 -21.95 0.45 -3.35
C ALA A 110 -22.19 -0.09 -4.76
N ASP A 111 -22.04 0.77 -5.76
CA ASP A 111 -22.06 0.42 -7.18
C ASP A 111 -20.70 -0.16 -7.60
N SER A 112 -19.62 0.33 -6.99
CA SER A 112 -18.25 -0.12 -7.25
C SER A 112 -17.40 -0.15 -5.98
N VAL A 113 -16.41 -1.05 -5.98
CA VAL A 113 -15.46 -1.21 -4.88
C VAL A 113 -14.04 -1.11 -5.42
N ILE A 114 -13.21 -0.27 -4.82
CA ILE A 114 -11.80 -0.14 -5.18
C ILE A 114 -10.94 -0.61 -4.01
N VAL A 115 -10.17 -1.66 -4.27
CA VAL A 115 -9.25 -2.23 -3.28
C VAL A 115 -7.94 -1.46 -3.36
N SER A 116 -7.62 -0.72 -2.28
CA SER A 116 -6.42 0.13 -2.13
C SER A 116 -5.61 -0.25 -0.90
N ILE A 117 -5.37 -1.54 -0.74
CA ILE A 117 -4.49 -2.11 0.29
C ILE A 117 -3.06 -2.19 -0.23
N SER A 118 -2.10 -2.25 0.69
CA SER A 118 -0.68 -2.38 0.36
C SER A 118 -0.42 -3.59 -0.54
N GLN A 119 0.52 -3.42 -1.48
CA GLN A 119 1.03 -4.52 -2.28
C GLN A 119 2.12 -5.25 -1.50
N GLY A 120 2.19 -6.57 -1.67
CA GLY A 120 3.28 -7.38 -1.17
C GLY A 120 4.48 -7.37 -2.14
N PRO A 121 5.68 -7.76 -1.67
CA PRO A 121 6.84 -7.92 -2.52
C PRO A 121 6.62 -9.04 -3.54
N CYS A 122 7.15 -8.85 -4.76
CA CYS A 122 7.16 -9.89 -5.78
C CYS A 122 8.23 -10.94 -5.44
N THR A 123 7.84 -12.21 -5.35
CA THR A 123 8.74 -13.30 -4.94
C THR A 123 9.54 -13.92 -6.09
N THR A 124 9.36 -13.49 -7.34
CA THR A 124 9.98 -14.08 -8.51
C THR A 124 11.52 -14.21 -8.39
N ILE A 125 12.17 -13.16 -7.87
CA ILE A 125 13.63 -13.17 -7.71
C ILE A 125 14.04 -14.08 -6.56
N THR A 126 13.36 -14.01 -5.43
CA THR A 126 13.68 -14.82 -4.24
C THR A 126 13.43 -16.31 -4.47
N ASP A 127 12.36 -16.65 -5.18
CA ASP A 127 12.04 -18.04 -5.52
C ASP A 127 13.03 -18.65 -6.51
N SER A 128 13.65 -17.83 -7.37
CA SER A 128 14.61 -18.27 -8.38
C SER A 128 16.08 -18.15 -7.95
N THR A 129 16.37 -17.44 -6.85
CA THR A 129 17.74 -17.16 -6.40
C THR A 129 18.01 -17.82 -5.05
N LYS A 130 18.71 -18.96 -5.11
CA LYS A 130 19.11 -19.68 -3.90
C LYS A 130 20.00 -18.80 -3.01
N ASP A 131 19.84 -18.92 -1.69
CA ASP A 131 20.62 -18.22 -0.66
C ASP A 131 20.38 -16.70 -0.55
N LEU A 132 19.49 -16.12 -1.36
CA LEU A 132 19.05 -14.73 -1.20
C LEU A 132 17.99 -14.64 -0.07
N LYS A 133 18.40 -14.05 1.06
CA LYS A 133 17.56 -14.00 2.27
C LYS A 133 16.55 -12.87 2.23
N THR A 134 15.37 -13.17 2.78
CA THR A 134 14.31 -12.21 3.01
C THR A 134 13.81 -12.28 4.46
N ASN A 135 13.29 -11.18 4.96
CA ASN A 135 12.64 -11.13 6.26
C ASN A 135 11.21 -11.73 6.21
N THR A 136 10.51 -11.75 7.34
CA THR A 136 9.15 -12.29 7.46
C THR A 136 8.11 -11.58 6.58
N ARG A 137 8.41 -10.39 6.07
CA ARG A 137 7.57 -9.63 5.14
C ARG A 137 7.92 -9.86 3.67
N GLY A 138 8.90 -10.72 3.37
CA GLY A 138 9.38 -11.01 2.02
C GLY A 138 10.30 -9.92 1.43
N LEU A 139 10.76 -8.95 2.24
CA LEU A 139 11.72 -7.93 1.81
C LEU A 139 13.14 -8.44 1.95
N PHE A 140 14.05 -8.02 1.05
CA PHE A 140 15.44 -8.43 1.14
C PHE A 140 16.11 -8.02 2.44
N GLU A 141 16.81 -8.96 3.07
CA GLU A 141 17.70 -8.66 4.19
C GLU A 141 19.01 -8.07 3.65
N THR A 142 19.35 -6.87 4.15
CA THR A 142 20.58 -6.17 3.80
C THR A 142 21.25 -5.59 5.03
N ASP A 143 22.55 -5.31 4.91
CA ASP A 143 23.23 -4.44 5.85
C ASP A 143 22.82 -2.96 5.64
N GLU A 144 23.45 -2.04 6.38
CA GLU A 144 23.14 -0.61 6.36
C GLU A 144 23.42 0.05 4.98
N VAL A 145 24.30 -0.55 4.19
CA VAL A 145 24.69 -0.05 2.87
C VAL A 145 24.11 -0.87 1.71
N GLY A 146 23.11 -1.69 2.00
CA GLY A 146 22.35 -2.42 0.98
C GLY A 146 22.97 -3.71 0.44
N ARG A 147 24.04 -4.24 1.07
CA ARG A 147 24.58 -5.54 0.69
C ARG A 147 23.64 -6.65 1.15
N THR A 148 23.30 -7.55 0.22
CA THR A 148 22.43 -8.71 0.52
C THR A 148 23.25 -9.87 1.12
N SER A 149 22.58 -10.99 1.38
CA SER A 149 23.23 -12.24 1.81
C SER A 149 24.15 -12.86 0.76
N ILE A 150 24.11 -12.40 -0.48
CA ILE A 150 24.94 -12.89 -1.58
C ILE A 150 25.98 -11.81 -1.93
N PRO A 151 27.30 -12.12 -1.86
CA PRO A 151 28.34 -11.17 -2.20
C PRO A 151 28.18 -10.60 -3.62
N GLY A 152 28.35 -9.29 -3.77
CA GLY A 152 28.20 -8.59 -5.04
C GLY A 152 26.75 -8.26 -5.44
N ILE A 153 25.76 -8.71 -4.69
CA ILE A 153 24.35 -8.34 -4.89
C ILE A 153 23.95 -7.30 -3.86
N PHE A 154 23.39 -6.21 -4.35
CA PHE A 154 22.88 -5.11 -3.56
C PHE A 154 21.39 -4.93 -3.78
N ALA A 155 20.68 -4.40 -2.79
CA ALA A 155 19.27 -4.05 -2.91
C ALA A 155 18.97 -2.71 -2.25
N SER A 156 17.99 -1.98 -2.77
CA SER A 156 17.59 -0.65 -2.30
C SER A 156 16.09 -0.40 -2.47
N GLY A 157 15.62 0.72 -1.93
CA GLY A 157 14.24 1.18 -2.07
C GLY A 157 13.22 0.25 -1.41
N ASP A 158 12.07 0.12 -2.04
CA ASP A 158 10.91 -0.62 -1.50
C ASP A 158 11.19 -2.12 -1.32
N ALA A 159 12.11 -2.68 -2.10
CA ALA A 159 12.53 -4.08 -1.96
C ALA A 159 13.22 -4.39 -0.62
N VAL A 160 13.75 -3.36 0.08
CA VAL A 160 14.43 -3.47 1.39
C VAL A 160 13.60 -2.86 2.51
N LYS A 161 13.07 -1.64 2.29
CA LYS A 161 12.39 -0.85 3.33
C LYS A 161 10.87 -1.04 3.35
N GLY A 162 10.31 -1.71 2.35
CA GLY A 162 8.86 -1.73 2.08
C GLY A 162 8.41 -0.46 1.38
N ALA A 163 7.11 -0.39 1.04
CA ALA A 163 6.53 0.75 0.32
C ALA A 163 6.74 2.06 1.10
N ARG A 164 7.48 2.98 0.46
CA ARG A 164 7.83 4.31 1.00
C ARG A 164 7.81 5.36 -0.09
N THR A 165 8.25 6.58 0.26
CA THR A 165 8.33 7.69 -0.70
C THR A 165 9.51 7.54 -1.67
N VAL A 166 9.36 8.11 -2.87
CA VAL A 166 10.44 8.18 -3.87
C VAL A 166 11.68 8.87 -3.30
N VAL A 167 11.50 9.91 -2.47
CA VAL A 167 12.60 10.66 -1.85
C VAL A 167 13.44 9.75 -0.94
N GLU A 168 12.79 8.93 -0.11
CA GLU A 168 13.47 7.96 0.76
C GLU A 168 14.21 6.89 -0.05
N ALA A 169 13.58 6.38 -1.12
CA ALA A 169 14.20 5.40 -2.01
C ALA A 169 15.47 5.97 -2.68
N VAL A 170 15.40 7.20 -3.21
CA VAL A 170 16.55 7.88 -3.83
C VAL A 170 17.64 8.17 -2.81
N ALA A 171 17.28 8.62 -1.60
CA ALA A 171 18.27 8.91 -0.55
C ALA A 171 19.06 7.65 -0.17
N TYR A 172 18.36 6.54 0.06
CA TYR A 172 19.00 5.27 0.41
C TYR A 172 19.83 4.70 -0.76
N SER A 173 19.34 4.84 -2.00
CA SER A 173 20.06 4.36 -3.19
C SER A 173 21.41 5.06 -3.39
N LYS A 174 21.61 6.29 -2.94
CA LYS A 174 22.91 6.96 -2.98
C LYS A 174 23.93 6.23 -2.11
N THR A 175 23.58 5.89 -0.87
CA THR A 175 24.45 5.11 0.04
C THR A 175 24.80 3.75 -0.57
N VAL A 176 23.82 3.07 -1.16
CA VAL A 176 24.03 1.78 -1.82
C VAL A 176 24.97 1.93 -3.04
N ALA A 177 24.80 2.96 -3.84
CA ALA A 177 25.66 3.21 -4.99
C ALA A 177 27.12 3.49 -4.60
N GLU A 178 27.37 4.19 -3.51
CA GLU A 178 28.72 4.41 -2.94
C GLU A 178 29.34 3.08 -2.54
N ALA A 179 28.61 2.21 -1.84
CA ALA A 179 29.11 0.89 -1.46
C ALA A 179 29.38 -0.04 -2.67
N MET A 180 28.58 0.05 -3.72
CA MET A 180 28.84 -0.65 -4.99
C MET A 180 30.12 -0.11 -5.66
N HIS A 181 30.32 1.21 -5.64
CA HIS A 181 31.52 1.83 -6.20
C HIS A 181 32.77 1.39 -5.44
N GLU A 182 32.76 1.40 -4.12
CA GLU A 182 33.87 0.90 -3.29
C GLU A 182 34.23 -0.54 -3.62
N LEU A 183 33.23 -1.43 -3.74
CA LEU A 183 33.45 -2.83 -4.13
C LEU A 183 34.09 -2.92 -5.52
N SER A 184 33.67 -2.11 -6.47
CA SER A 184 34.21 -2.05 -7.82
C SER A 184 35.71 -1.64 -7.83
N LEU A 185 36.09 -0.67 -6.98
CA LEU A 185 37.49 -0.23 -6.88
C LEU A 185 38.42 -1.30 -6.33
N ILE A 186 37.96 -2.15 -5.40
CA ILE A 186 38.74 -3.26 -4.86
C ILE A 186 39.10 -4.25 -5.98
N HIS A 187 38.15 -4.55 -6.87
CA HIS A 187 38.40 -5.49 -7.99
C HIS A 187 39.25 -4.89 -9.11
N ILE A 188 39.40 -3.57 -9.21
CA ILE A 188 40.27 -2.92 -10.20
C ILE A 188 41.72 -2.85 -9.70
N SER A 189 41.93 -2.84 -8.39
CA SER A 189 43.24 -2.69 -7.77
C SER A 189 43.97 -4.01 -7.46
N GLU A 190 43.35 -5.15 -7.68
CA GLU A 190 44.02 -6.48 -7.60
C GLU A 190 44.58 -6.86 -8.98
N PRO A 191 45.89 -7.08 -9.07
CA PRO A 191 46.55 -7.51 -10.32
C PRO A 191 46.24 -8.96 -10.71
#